data_dc6f24407ba1bd1d2b33b880841771ec
#
_entry.id   dc6f24407ba1bd1d2b33b880841771ec
#
_cell.length_a   1.000
_cell.length_b   1.000
_cell.length_c   1.000
_cell.angle_alpha   90.00
_cell.angle_beta   90.00
_cell.angle_gamma   90.00
#
_symmetry.space_group_name_H-M   'P 1'
#
loop_
_entity.id
_entity.type
_entity.pdbx_description
1 polymer ?
#
loop_
_entity_poly.entity_id
_entity_poly.type
_entity_poly.pdbx_seq_one_letter_code
_entity_poly.pdbx_strand_id
1 'polypeptide(L)'
;APEPAASSAAPSPTAAQSPAPSATATATATDGPLAGWSLEEKVGQLMMVGVDAQAPKQSSNEAVDTHHVGNIFIAGRTTTGSQATQKVISSFTSKVGPGTTHTTPMLVATDQEGGEVQVLAGSGFSDIPSALDQSAQPRDQLVASARTWGKELADVGVNMNLAPVADLVDIARPASNEPIGRWGREYGHDAATVSSQAGAFAEGMQASKVIPTYKHFPGL
;
A
#
# COMPACT_ATOMS: atom_id res chain seq x y z
N ALA A 1 -30.50 -73.40 -22.31
CA ALA A 1 -30.46 -72.01 -21.90
C ALA A 1 -30.51 -71.98 -20.37
N PRO A 2 -29.54 -71.39 -19.68
CA PRO A 2 -29.63 -71.12 -18.23
C PRO A 2 -30.14 -69.71 -17.96
N GLU A 3 -30.88 -69.62 -16.91
CA GLU A 3 -31.57 -68.52 -16.30
C GLU A 3 -30.56 -67.47 -15.71
N PRO A 4 -30.83 -66.16 -15.75
CA PRO A 4 -29.95 -65.16 -15.17
C PRO A 4 -30.17 -65.03 -13.64
N ALA A 5 -29.06 -65.00 -12.91
CA ALA A 5 -28.98 -64.82 -11.47
C ALA A 5 -29.42 -63.41 -11.03
N ALA A 6 -30.18 -63.37 -9.93
CA ALA A 6 -30.63 -62.17 -9.29
C ALA A 6 -29.47 -61.37 -8.65
N SER A 7 -29.40 -60.11 -8.99
CA SER A 7 -28.48 -59.16 -8.39
C SER A 7 -29.02 -58.66 -7.04
N SER A 8 -28.29 -58.94 -5.96
CA SER A 8 -28.56 -58.45 -4.62
C SER A 8 -28.13 -56.98 -4.52
N ALA A 9 -29.05 -56.08 -4.24
CA ALA A 9 -28.78 -54.68 -3.96
C ALA A 9 -28.16 -54.53 -2.57
N ALA A 10 -27.01 -53.87 -2.52
CA ALA A 10 -26.36 -53.46 -1.27
C ALA A 10 -27.08 -52.26 -0.62
N PRO A 11 -27.14 -52.16 0.72
CA PRO A 11 -27.78 -51.02 1.38
C PRO A 11 -26.96 -49.75 1.24
N SER A 12 -27.65 -48.65 0.94
CA SER A 12 -27.06 -47.27 0.92
C SER A 12 -26.52 -46.86 2.28
N PRO A 13 -25.38 -46.19 2.37
CA PRO A 13 -24.87 -45.67 3.64
C PRO A 13 -25.76 -44.52 4.12
N THR A 14 -26.23 -44.65 5.35
CA THR A 14 -26.89 -43.58 6.10
C THR A 14 -25.95 -42.40 6.26
N ALA A 15 -26.34 -41.21 5.78
CA ALA A 15 -25.60 -39.99 5.97
C ALA A 15 -25.46 -39.66 7.46
N ALA A 16 -24.24 -39.66 7.96
CA ALA A 16 -23.91 -39.15 9.28
C ALA A 16 -24.13 -37.64 9.29
N GLN A 17 -25.03 -37.18 10.15
CA GLN A 17 -25.20 -35.73 10.41
C GLN A 17 -23.94 -35.21 11.09
N SER A 18 -23.25 -34.26 10.43
CA SER A 18 -22.21 -33.46 11.08
C SER A 18 -22.81 -32.70 12.27
N PRO A 19 -22.13 -32.68 13.42
CA PRO A 19 -22.56 -31.85 14.53
C PRO A 19 -22.41 -30.38 14.15
N ALA A 20 -23.46 -29.61 14.43
CA ALA A 20 -23.43 -28.14 14.28
C ALA A 20 -22.28 -27.55 15.12
N PRO A 21 -21.59 -26.52 14.64
CA PRO A 21 -20.55 -25.89 15.42
C PRO A 21 -21.19 -25.13 16.59
N SER A 22 -21.08 -25.72 17.77
CA SER A 22 -21.32 -25.01 19.03
C SER A 22 -20.06 -24.22 19.33
N ALA A 23 -20.06 -22.94 19.00
CA ALA A 23 -18.97 -22.05 19.38
C ALA A 23 -19.54 -20.73 19.86
N THR A 24 -19.96 -20.73 21.09
CA THR A 24 -19.92 -19.50 21.88
C THR A 24 -18.57 -19.49 22.60
N ALA A 25 -17.53 -19.19 21.87
CA ALA A 25 -16.27 -18.75 22.47
C ALA A 25 -16.48 -17.33 22.96
N THR A 26 -16.78 -17.16 24.20
CA THR A 26 -16.66 -15.90 24.93
C THR A 26 -15.17 -15.56 24.88
N ALA A 27 -14.76 -14.68 23.93
CA ALA A 27 -13.43 -14.17 23.90
C ALA A 27 -13.21 -13.39 25.21
N THR A 28 -12.42 -13.94 26.10
CA THR A 28 -11.89 -13.24 27.25
C THR A 28 -11.16 -11.97 26.69
N ALA A 29 -11.56 -10.81 27.20
CA ALA A 29 -10.89 -9.56 26.87
C ALA A 29 -9.40 -9.71 27.22
N THR A 30 -8.55 -9.79 26.19
CA THR A 30 -7.12 -9.86 26.38
C THR A 30 -6.63 -8.47 26.71
N ASP A 31 -5.93 -8.28 27.82
CA ASP A 31 -5.17 -7.10 28.13
C ASP A 31 -4.09 -6.91 27.05
N GLY A 32 -4.33 -6.08 26.06
CA GLY A 32 -3.44 -5.87 24.94
C GLY A 32 -3.75 -4.54 24.23
N PRO A 33 -2.93 -4.11 23.29
CA PRO A 33 -3.07 -2.82 22.60
C PRO A 33 -4.41 -2.66 21.84
N LEU A 34 -5.15 -3.75 21.63
CA LEU A 34 -6.48 -3.76 21.00
C LEU A 34 -7.61 -4.06 22.01
N ALA A 35 -7.35 -3.96 23.32
CA ALA A 35 -8.37 -4.11 24.34
C ALA A 35 -9.44 -3.02 24.18
N GLY A 36 -10.71 -3.42 24.25
CA GLY A 36 -11.83 -2.49 24.09
C GLY A 36 -12.23 -2.13 22.67
N TRP A 37 -11.46 -2.57 21.65
CA TRP A 37 -11.81 -2.32 20.25
C TRP A 37 -12.91 -3.30 19.77
N SER A 38 -13.92 -2.80 19.07
CA SER A 38 -14.89 -3.61 18.38
C SER A 38 -14.25 -4.38 17.22
N LEU A 39 -14.97 -5.33 16.62
CA LEU A 39 -14.51 -6.03 15.43
C LEU A 39 -14.42 -5.07 14.23
N GLU A 40 -15.42 -4.19 14.08
CA GLU A 40 -15.50 -3.20 13.03
C GLU A 40 -14.30 -2.24 13.07
N GLU A 41 -13.95 -1.74 14.24
CA GLU A 41 -12.79 -0.87 14.45
C GLU A 41 -11.49 -1.60 14.11
N LYS A 42 -11.33 -2.85 14.53
CA LYS A 42 -10.14 -3.65 14.18
C LYS A 42 -10.03 -3.88 12.67
N VAL A 43 -11.15 -4.20 12.01
CA VAL A 43 -11.17 -4.37 10.54
C VAL A 43 -10.87 -3.06 9.84
N GLY A 44 -11.45 -1.95 10.29
CA GLY A 44 -11.20 -0.63 9.74
C GLY A 44 -9.71 -0.24 9.76
N GLN A 45 -8.98 -0.61 10.82
CA GLN A 45 -7.54 -0.33 10.91
C GLN A 45 -6.68 -1.12 9.89
N LEU A 46 -7.19 -2.23 9.35
CA LEU A 46 -6.51 -2.98 8.30
C LEU A 46 -6.76 -2.42 6.90
N MET A 47 -7.68 -1.46 6.78
CA MET A 47 -8.08 -0.89 5.50
C MET A 47 -7.40 0.44 5.24
N MET A 48 -7.16 0.72 3.95
CA MET A 48 -6.65 1.99 3.45
C MET A 48 -7.60 2.48 2.35
N VAL A 49 -8.13 3.69 2.50
CA VAL A 49 -9.06 4.27 1.52
C VAL A 49 -8.38 5.29 0.63
N GLY A 50 -8.70 5.28 -0.67
CA GLY A 50 -8.23 6.27 -1.62
C GLY A 50 -8.83 7.65 -1.34
N VAL A 51 -7.98 8.66 -1.31
CA VAL A 51 -8.34 10.08 -1.17
C VAL A 51 -7.83 10.82 -2.40
N ASP A 52 -8.72 11.45 -3.15
CA ASP A 52 -8.32 12.28 -4.29
C ASP A 52 -7.46 13.46 -3.82
N ALA A 53 -6.28 13.62 -4.45
CA ALA A 53 -5.28 14.62 -4.05
C ALA A 53 -5.77 16.07 -4.21
N GLN A 54 -6.81 16.31 -5.02
CA GLN A 54 -7.35 17.64 -5.26
C GLN A 54 -8.69 17.87 -4.54
N ALA A 55 -9.57 16.86 -4.58
CA ALA A 55 -10.94 16.97 -4.08
C ALA A 55 -11.38 15.66 -3.39
N PRO A 56 -11.17 15.51 -2.08
CA PRO A 56 -11.61 14.33 -1.35
C PRO A 56 -13.11 14.07 -1.55
N LYS A 57 -13.46 12.84 -1.89
CA LYS A 57 -14.86 12.43 -2.10
C LYS A 57 -15.55 12.20 -0.75
N GLN A 58 -16.88 12.34 -0.74
CA GLN A 58 -17.70 12.04 0.44
C GLN A 58 -17.48 10.59 0.91
N SER A 59 -17.39 9.62 -0.02
CA SER A 59 -17.14 8.21 0.31
C SER A 59 -15.82 7.98 1.05
N SER A 60 -14.78 8.77 0.78
CA SER A 60 -13.51 8.69 1.53
C SER A 60 -13.66 9.19 2.96
N ASN A 61 -14.48 10.24 3.17
CA ASN A 61 -14.81 10.72 4.51
C ASN A 61 -15.66 9.70 5.29
N GLU A 62 -16.70 9.14 4.66
CA GLU A 62 -17.57 8.12 5.25
C GLU A 62 -16.77 6.87 5.66
N ALA A 63 -15.78 6.46 4.86
CA ALA A 63 -14.91 5.34 5.18
C ALA A 63 -14.17 5.55 6.52
N VAL A 64 -13.69 6.77 6.78
CA VAL A 64 -13.00 7.08 8.03
C VAL A 64 -14.02 7.32 9.16
N ASP A 65 -15.06 8.12 8.93
CA ASP A 65 -15.95 8.59 9.98
C ASP A 65 -16.94 7.51 10.46
N THR A 66 -17.34 6.60 9.54
CA THR A 66 -18.40 5.61 9.80
C THR A 66 -17.85 4.19 9.84
N HIS A 67 -16.85 3.87 9.00
CA HIS A 67 -16.32 2.51 8.87
C HIS A 67 -14.95 2.32 9.54
N HIS A 68 -14.49 3.29 10.33
CA HIS A 68 -13.27 3.24 11.13
C HIS A 68 -12.00 2.94 10.31
N VAL A 69 -11.99 3.27 9.00
CA VAL A 69 -10.80 3.08 8.16
C VAL A 69 -9.66 3.92 8.72
N GLY A 70 -8.59 3.24 9.10
CA GLY A 70 -7.47 3.84 9.85
C GLY A 70 -6.36 4.42 8.98
N ASN A 71 -6.41 4.22 7.64
CA ASN A 71 -5.32 4.62 6.74
C ASN A 71 -5.86 5.26 5.46
N ILE A 72 -5.07 6.14 4.85
CA ILE A 72 -5.44 6.81 3.60
C ILE A 72 -4.33 6.68 2.54
N PHE A 73 -4.75 6.60 1.28
CA PHE A 73 -3.86 6.61 0.12
C PHE A 73 -4.20 7.83 -0.74
N ILE A 74 -3.27 8.78 -0.85
CA ILE A 74 -3.42 9.97 -1.68
C ILE A 74 -3.24 9.56 -3.14
N ALA A 75 -4.33 9.60 -3.89
CA ALA A 75 -4.45 9.11 -5.26
C ALA A 75 -4.71 10.23 -6.27
N GLY A 76 -4.61 9.88 -7.55
CA GLY A 76 -4.76 10.83 -8.64
C GLY A 76 -3.44 11.52 -8.98
N ARG A 77 -3.52 12.73 -9.51
CA ARG A 77 -2.37 13.60 -9.79
C ARG A 77 -2.73 15.02 -9.45
N THR A 78 -1.79 15.76 -8.84
CA THR A 78 -2.00 17.16 -8.52
C THR A 78 -0.73 17.98 -8.76
N THR A 79 -0.91 19.19 -9.24
CA THR A 79 0.14 20.20 -9.37
C THR A 79 -0.12 21.41 -8.46
N THR A 80 -1.05 21.26 -7.51
CA THR A 80 -1.48 22.36 -6.64
C THR A 80 -0.48 22.71 -5.55
N GLY A 81 0.58 21.90 -5.39
CA GLY A 81 1.68 22.13 -4.47
C GLY A 81 1.42 21.67 -3.04
N SER A 82 2.45 21.84 -2.21
CA SER A 82 2.52 21.28 -0.86
C SER A 82 1.45 21.82 0.09
N GLN A 83 1.12 23.11 0.04
CA GLN A 83 0.12 23.68 0.94
C GLN A 83 -1.28 23.11 0.71
N ALA A 84 -1.69 22.93 -0.56
CA ALA A 84 -2.99 22.35 -0.88
C ALA A 84 -3.04 20.87 -0.48
N THR A 85 -1.98 20.12 -0.79
CA THR A 85 -1.83 18.72 -0.39
C THR A 85 -1.90 18.56 1.13
N GLN A 86 -1.19 19.39 1.90
CA GLN A 86 -1.22 19.37 3.35
C GLN A 86 -2.63 19.61 3.91
N LYS A 87 -3.41 20.52 3.31
CA LYS A 87 -4.80 20.75 3.73
C LYS A 87 -5.67 19.51 3.52
N VAL A 88 -5.52 18.84 2.39
CA VAL A 88 -6.24 17.58 2.11
C VAL A 88 -5.88 16.52 3.16
N ILE A 89 -4.60 16.28 3.38
CA ILE A 89 -4.12 15.28 4.36
C ILE A 89 -4.59 15.64 5.78
N SER A 90 -4.47 16.89 6.17
CA SER A 90 -4.88 17.36 7.51
C SER A 90 -6.37 17.19 7.77
N SER A 91 -7.22 17.27 6.72
CA SER A 91 -8.67 17.05 6.87
C SER A 91 -9.02 15.61 7.27
N PHE A 92 -8.12 14.65 7.02
CA PHE A 92 -8.26 13.26 7.46
C PHE A 92 -7.50 12.99 8.75
N THR A 93 -6.25 13.42 8.86
CA THR A 93 -5.43 13.13 10.04
C THR A 93 -5.92 13.83 11.30
N SER A 94 -6.64 14.96 11.17
CA SER A 94 -7.32 15.62 12.29
C SER A 94 -8.49 14.81 12.87
N LYS A 95 -8.96 13.78 12.17
CA LYS A 95 -10.01 12.86 12.64
C LYS A 95 -9.46 11.76 13.57
N VAL A 96 -8.15 11.62 13.70
CA VAL A 96 -7.52 10.67 14.63
C VAL A 96 -7.94 11.01 16.05
N GLY A 97 -8.59 10.07 16.72
CA GLY A 97 -9.12 10.28 18.05
C GLY A 97 -9.70 9.03 18.70
N PRO A 98 -10.17 9.13 19.95
CA PRO A 98 -10.70 7.97 20.68
C PRO A 98 -11.88 7.28 19.99
N GLY A 99 -12.72 8.05 19.28
CA GLY A 99 -13.94 7.52 18.64
C GLY A 99 -13.76 7.10 17.17
N THR A 100 -12.57 7.26 16.59
CA THR A 100 -12.29 6.91 15.19
C THR A 100 -11.22 5.84 15.05
N THR A 101 -10.02 6.13 15.55
CA THR A 101 -8.84 5.27 15.40
C THR A 101 -8.24 4.84 16.74
N HIS A 102 -8.96 5.01 17.85
CA HIS A 102 -8.43 4.86 19.21
C HIS A 102 -7.09 5.59 19.40
N THR A 103 -6.97 6.78 18.83
CA THR A 103 -5.74 7.59 18.81
C THR A 103 -4.56 7.00 18.03
N THR A 104 -4.76 5.88 17.31
CA THR A 104 -3.73 5.29 16.46
C THR A 104 -3.48 6.22 15.27
N PRO A 105 -2.23 6.65 15.02
CA PRO A 105 -1.91 7.49 13.87
C PRO A 105 -2.19 6.78 12.55
N MET A 106 -2.72 7.52 11.56
CA MET A 106 -2.95 6.99 10.22
C MET A 106 -1.65 6.71 9.47
N LEU A 107 -1.59 5.64 8.69
CA LEU A 107 -0.70 5.58 7.56
C LEU A 107 -1.28 6.46 6.44
N VAL A 108 -0.46 7.38 5.95
CA VAL A 108 -0.77 8.29 4.84
C VAL A 108 0.17 7.94 3.71
N ALA A 109 -0.32 7.21 2.72
CA ALA A 109 0.47 6.69 1.62
C ALA A 109 0.26 7.47 0.33
N THR A 110 1.23 7.41 -0.59
CA THR A 110 1.11 7.87 -1.98
C THR A 110 2.08 7.09 -2.87
N ASP A 111 1.90 7.21 -4.21
CA ASP A 111 2.88 6.76 -5.20
C ASP A 111 3.74 7.94 -5.65
N GLN A 112 4.94 8.03 -5.14
CA GLN A 112 5.91 9.07 -5.49
C GLN A 112 7.22 8.40 -5.93
N GLU A 113 7.17 7.69 -7.07
CA GLU A 113 8.33 7.01 -7.65
C GLU A 113 9.26 7.99 -8.36
N GLY A 114 8.66 8.95 -9.03
CA GLY A 114 9.26 9.85 -10.01
C GLY A 114 8.86 9.51 -11.45
N GLY A 115 9.32 10.29 -12.40
CA GLY A 115 8.95 10.13 -13.81
C GLY A 115 7.44 10.17 -14.00
N GLU A 116 6.92 9.16 -14.70
CA GLU A 116 5.49 9.07 -15.00
C GLU A 116 4.62 8.67 -13.78
N VAL A 117 5.24 8.26 -12.67
CA VAL A 117 4.51 7.90 -11.43
C VAL A 117 4.91 8.83 -10.30
N GLN A 118 4.43 10.05 -10.44
CA GLN A 118 4.54 11.10 -9.42
C GLN A 118 3.15 11.72 -9.20
N VAL A 119 2.56 11.45 -8.03
CA VAL A 119 1.21 11.91 -7.66
C VAL A 119 1.22 13.38 -7.26
N LEU A 120 2.20 13.79 -6.46
CA LEU A 120 2.30 15.11 -5.86
C LEU A 120 3.36 15.95 -6.59
N ALA A 121 2.93 17.09 -7.13
CA ALA A 121 3.79 18.02 -7.88
C ALA A 121 3.42 19.48 -7.60
N GLY A 122 4.19 20.41 -8.17
CA GLY A 122 4.03 21.84 -7.99
C GLY A 122 4.87 22.39 -6.85
N SER A 123 4.59 23.62 -6.43
CA SER A 123 5.41 24.32 -5.43
C SER A 123 5.59 23.50 -4.15
N GLY A 124 6.83 23.29 -3.74
CA GLY A 124 7.21 22.50 -2.56
C GLY A 124 7.41 21.01 -2.83
N PHE A 125 7.33 20.59 -4.09
CA PHE A 125 7.71 19.25 -4.54
C PHE A 125 8.73 19.35 -5.67
N SER A 126 9.75 18.52 -5.61
CA SER A 126 10.73 18.34 -6.69
C SER A 126 10.12 17.59 -7.87
N ASP A 127 10.58 17.89 -9.08
CA ASP A 127 10.37 17.01 -10.23
C ASP A 127 11.36 15.83 -10.09
N ILE A 128 10.83 14.68 -9.72
CA ILE A 128 11.63 13.48 -9.46
C ILE A 128 11.87 12.75 -10.79
N PRO A 129 13.13 12.46 -11.18
CA PRO A 129 13.43 11.70 -12.39
C PRO A 129 12.81 10.30 -12.37
N SER A 130 12.73 9.63 -13.53
CA SER A 130 12.38 8.20 -13.59
C SER A 130 13.34 7.34 -12.76
N ALA A 131 12.92 6.18 -12.30
CA ALA A 131 13.80 5.30 -11.51
C ALA A 131 15.06 4.90 -12.30
N LEU A 132 14.94 4.71 -13.60
CA LEU A 132 16.07 4.42 -14.47
C LEU A 132 17.07 5.58 -14.52
N ASP A 133 16.59 6.84 -14.60
CA ASP A 133 17.44 8.03 -14.55
C ASP A 133 18.03 8.24 -13.13
N GLN A 134 17.26 7.97 -12.09
CA GLN A 134 17.75 8.00 -10.72
C GLN A 134 18.91 7.04 -10.53
N SER A 135 18.85 5.86 -11.14
CA SER A 135 19.87 4.81 -11.01
C SER A 135 21.21 5.18 -11.65
N ALA A 136 21.24 6.17 -12.53
CA ALA A 136 22.47 6.72 -13.11
C ALA A 136 23.30 7.54 -12.10
N GLN A 137 22.70 7.94 -10.97
CA GLN A 137 23.41 8.67 -9.92
C GLN A 137 24.31 7.72 -9.11
N PRO A 138 25.46 8.23 -8.60
CA PRO A 138 26.18 7.53 -7.54
C PRO A 138 25.25 7.23 -6.37
N ARG A 139 25.38 6.05 -5.76
CA ARG A 139 24.48 5.56 -4.68
C ARG A 139 24.25 6.60 -3.58
N ASP A 140 25.33 7.21 -3.08
CA ASP A 140 25.23 8.17 -1.97
C ASP A 140 24.50 9.47 -2.40
N GLN A 141 24.63 9.86 -3.66
CA GLN A 141 23.87 10.98 -4.22
C GLN A 141 22.39 10.65 -4.33
N LEU A 142 22.04 9.43 -4.74
CA LEU A 142 20.65 8.97 -4.76
C LEU A 142 20.04 8.94 -3.35
N VAL A 143 20.80 8.49 -2.33
CA VAL A 143 20.35 8.57 -0.92
C VAL A 143 20.03 10.02 -0.54
N ALA A 144 20.91 10.97 -0.87
CA ALA A 144 20.71 12.39 -0.56
C ALA A 144 19.50 12.99 -1.31
N SER A 145 19.33 12.64 -2.57
CA SER A 145 18.18 13.06 -3.40
C SER A 145 16.89 12.50 -2.81
N ALA A 146 16.83 11.20 -2.55
CA ALA A 146 15.66 10.52 -1.99
C ALA A 146 15.30 11.04 -0.58
N ARG A 147 16.31 11.43 0.22
CA ARG A 147 16.06 12.11 1.50
C ARG A 147 15.38 13.45 1.32
N THR A 148 15.76 14.23 0.30
CA THR A 148 15.10 15.49 -0.01
C THR A 148 13.64 15.26 -0.39
N TRP A 149 13.38 14.35 -1.31
CA TRP A 149 12.02 13.98 -1.74
C TRP A 149 11.18 13.41 -0.60
N GLY A 150 11.79 12.57 0.25
CA GLY A 150 11.14 12.04 1.47
C GLY A 150 10.79 13.14 2.46
N LYS A 151 11.64 14.16 2.60
CA LYS A 151 11.32 15.32 3.47
C LYS A 151 10.13 16.12 2.91
N GLU A 152 10.05 16.34 1.60
CA GLU A 152 8.91 17.01 0.97
C GLU A 152 7.59 16.27 1.24
N LEU A 153 7.62 14.91 1.21
CA LEU A 153 6.48 14.07 1.58
C LEU A 153 6.13 14.19 3.07
N ALA A 154 7.12 14.11 3.95
CA ALA A 154 6.91 14.22 5.39
C ALA A 154 6.36 15.58 5.80
N ASP A 155 6.82 16.67 5.17
CA ASP A 155 6.39 18.04 5.45
C ASP A 155 4.89 18.27 5.16
N VAL A 156 4.28 17.49 4.29
CA VAL A 156 2.83 17.54 4.02
C VAL A 156 2.03 16.49 4.79
N GLY A 157 2.70 15.62 5.55
CA GLY A 157 2.05 14.60 6.39
C GLY A 157 1.95 13.21 5.75
N VAL A 158 2.59 12.97 4.60
CA VAL A 158 2.77 11.63 4.04
C VAL A 158 3.85 10.91 4.85
N ASN A 159 3.54 9.69 5.32
CA ASN A 159 4.47 8.89 6.12
C ASN A 159 4.77 7.50 5.49
N MET A 160 4.21 7.20 4.33
CA MET A 160 4.46 5.98 3.56
C MET A 160 4.52 6.31 2.08
N ASN A 161 5.55 5.83 1.39
CA ASN A 161 5.65 5.92 -0.06
C ASN A 161 5.62 4.50 -0.65
N LEU A 162 4.67 4.24 -1.56
CA LEU A 162 4.59 2.98 -2.28
C LEU A 162 5.65 2.95 -3.40
N ALA A 163 6.90 3.08 -3.00
CA ALA A 163 8.13 3.05 -3.76
C ALA A 163 9.28 2.64 -2.83
N PRO A 164 10.37 2.05 -3.34
CA PRO A 164 10.77 1.96 -4.75
C PRO A 164 10.21 0.73 -5.47
N VAL A 165 10.24 0.80 -6.82
CA VAL A 165 10.06 -0.36 -7.70
C VAL A 165 11.32 -1.23 -7.65
N ALA A 166 11.15 -2.53 -7.39
CA ALA A 166 12.23 -3.52 -7.32
C ALA A 166 12.10 -4.62 -8.38
N ASP A 167 11.26 -4.38 -9.40
CA ASP A 167 11.07 -5.31 -10.51
C ASP A 167 12.32 -5.38 -11.38
N LEU A 168 12.58 -6.56 -11.93
CA LEU A 168 13.62 -6.80 -12.92
C LEU A 168 13.03 -6.77 -14.32
N VAL A 169 13.57 -5.91 -15.18
CA VAL A 169 13.14 -5.77 -16.57
C VAL A 169 14.22 -6.30 -17.50
N ASP A 170 13.84 -7.12 -18.49
CA ASP A 170 14.76 -7.61 -19.52
C ASP A 170 15.30 -6.45 -20.36
N ILE A 171 16.61 -6.22 -20.29
CA ILE A 171 17.29 -5.17 -21.04
C ILE A 171 17.13 -5.30 -22.55
N ALA A 172 16.92 -6.53 -23.06
CA ALA A 172 16.78 -6.76 -24.48
C ALA A 172 15.45 -6.18 -25.03
N ARG A 173 14.44 -6.05 -24.17
CA ARG A 173 13.10 -5.61 -24.56
C ARG A 173 12.39 -4.81 -23.47
N PRO A 174 12.95 -3.71 -22.95
CA PRO A 174 12.35 -2.96 -21.87
C PRO A 174 10.95 -2.44 -22.24
N ALA A 175 10.79 -1.93 -23.47
CA ALA A 175 9.49 -1.42 -23.93
C ALA A 175 8.38 -2.48 -24.04
N SER A 176 8.71 -3.78 -24.07
CA SER A 176 7.71 -4.85 -24.06
C SER A 176 7.19 -5.19 -22.66
N ASN A 177 7.87 -4.75 -21.62
CA ASN A 177 7.34 -4.74 -20.27
C ASN A 177 6.52 -3.44 -20.09
N GLU A 178 5.25 -3.52 -20.42
CA GLU A 178 4.35 -2.36 -20.44
C GLU A 178 4.18 -1.66 -19.08
N PRO A 179 4.07 -2.38 -17.94
CA PRO A 179 3.83 -1.71 -16.68
C PRO A 179 5.07 -1.02 -16.10
N ILE A 180 6.28 -1.48 -16.36
CA ILE A 180 7.51 -0.99 -15.73
C ILE A 180 8.50 -0.44 -16.75
N GLY A 181 9.07 -1.31 -17.60
CA GLY A 181 10.18 -0.96 -18.48
C GLY A 181 9.83 0.08 -19.54
N ARG A 182 8.60 0.11 -20.04
CA ARG A 182 8.14 1.13 -20.98
C ARG A 182 8.27 2.55 -20.42
N TRP A 183 8.21 2.71 -19.11
CA TRP A 183 8.16 4.00 -18.41
C TRP A 183 9.43 4.31 -17.62
N GLY A 184 10.45 3.42 -17.70
CA GLY A 184 11.69 3.58 -16.95
C GLY A 184 11.47 3.57 -15.43
N ARG A 185 10.54 2.74 -14.95
CA ARG A 185 10.20 2.62 -13.52
C ARG A 185 11.14 1.68 -12.78
N GLU A 186 11.95 0.88 -13.49
CA GLU A 186 12.98 0.01 -12.94
C GLU A 186 14.27 0.77 -12.58
N TYR A 187 14.96 0.31 -11.56
CA TYR A 187 16.29 0.85 -11.21
C TYR A 187 17.44 0.18 -11.97
N GLY A 188 17.17 -0.79 -12.82
CA GLY A 188 18.18 -1.48 -13.62
C GLY A 188 17.70 -2.81 -14.14
N HIS A 189 18.62 -3.53 -14.79
CA HIS A 189 18.30 -4.75 -15.51
C HIS A 189 19.00 -5.99 -14.91
N ASP A 190 19.63 -5.84 -13.75
CA ASP A 190 20.24 -6.93 -12.98
C ASP A 190 19.95 -6.76 -11.48
N ALA A 191 19.95 -7.87 -10.76
CA ALA A 191 19.57 -7.89 -9.35
C ALA A 191 20.49 -7.05 -8.46
N ALA A 192 21.78 -6.93 -8.80
CA ALA A 192 22.75 -6.17 -8.02
C ALA A 192 22.48 -4.67 -8.12
N THR A 193 22.27 -4.18 -9.33
CA THR A 193 21.92 -2.77 -9.61
C THR A 193 20.59 -2.40 -8.96
N VAL A 194 19.54 -3.19 -9.19
CA VAL A 194 18.21 -2.94 -8.59
C VAL A 194 18.29 -2.93 -7.08
N SER A 195 18.93 -3.93 -6.46
CA SER A 195 19.09 -3.98 -5.00
C SER A 195 19.85 -2.78 -4.44
N SER A 196 20.92 -2.35 -5.13
CA SER A 196 21.73 -1.21 -4.70
C SER A 196 20.95 0.09 -4.79
N GLN A 197 20.34 0.38 -5.92
CA GLN A 197 19.73 1.68 -6.21
C GLN A 197 18.33 1.83 -5.60
N ALA A 198 17.49 0.80 -5.68
CA ALA A 198 16.22 0.80 -4.95
C ALA A 198 16.46 0.87 -3.43
N GLY A 199 17.52 0.20 -2.94
CA GLY A 199 17.97 0.29 -1.55
C GLY A 199 18.40 1.71 -1.16
N ALA A 200 19.12 2.42 -2.05
CA ALA A 200 19.51 3.82 -1.82
C ALA A 200 18.30 4.76 -1.73
N PHE A 201 17.32 4.59 -2.62
CA PHE A 201 16.07 5.34 -2.54
C PHE A 201 15.34 5.09 -1.21
N ALA A 202 15.20 3.83 -0.82
CA ALA A 202 14.54 3.45 0.43
C ALA A 202 15.27 4.03 1.67
N GLU A 203 16.62 4.01 1.68
CA GLU A 203 17.43 4.59 2.74
C GLU A 203 17.17 6.09 2.90
N GLY A 204 17.10 6.83 1.79
CA GLY A 204 16.77 8.26 1.80
C GLY A 204 15.36 8.55 2.33
N MET A 205 14.36 7.75 1.92
CA MET A 205 12.98 7.86 2.46
C MET A 205 12.95 7.60 3.96
N GLN A 206 13.59 6.53 4.44
CA GLN A 206 13.66 6.20 5.86
C GLN A 206 14.35 7.30 6.68
N ALA A 207 15.41 7.91 6.15
CA ALA A 207 16.11 9.03 6.80
C ALA A 207 15.20 10.25 7.00
N SER A 208 14.12 10.35 6.21
CA SER A 208 13.07 11.39 6.33
C SER A 208 11.84 10.91 7.09
N LYS A 209 11.87 9.73 7.71
CA LYS A 209 10.76 9.10 8.45
C LYS A 209 9.55 8.75 7.57
N VAL A 210 9.77 8.54 6.28
CA VAL A 210 8.79 7.99 5.35
C VAL A 210 9.07 6.51 5.16
N ILE A 211 8.07 5.66 5.34
CA ILE A 211 8.16 4.21 5.17
C ILE A 211 8.23 3.90 3.68
N PRO A 212 9.34 3.36 3.15
CA PRO A 212 9.39 2.90 1.76
C PRO A 212 8.72 1.53 1.64
N THR A 213 8.08 1.28 0.51
CA THR A 213 7.40 0.01 0.23
C THR A 213 7.88 -0.54 -1.10
N TYR A 214 8.69 -1.60 -1.03
CA TYR A 214 9.17 -2.28 -2.24
C TYR A 214 8.02 -2.96 -2.98
N LYS A 215 7.98 -2.81 -4.30
CA LYS A 215 6.94 -3.38 -5.17
C LYS A 215 7.54 -3.83 -6.50
N HIS A 216 6.90 -4.78 -7.22
CA HIS A 216 5.57 -5.34 -7.02
C HIS A 216 5.69 -6.85 -6.80
N PHE A 217 5.71 -7.32 -5.57
CA PHE A 217 5.82 -8.75 -5.29
C PHE A 217 4.64 -9.53 -5.93
N PRO A 218 4.87 -10.66 -6.60
CA PRO A 218 6.15 -11.35 -6.84
C PRO A 218 7.00 -10.76 -7.97
N GLY A 219 6.51 -9.78 -8.73
CA GLY A 219 7.10 -9.08 -9.87
C GLY A 219 6.09 -8.84 -10.99
N LEU A 220 6.35 -7.81 -11.82
CA LEU A 220 5.56 -7.44 -13.00
C LEU A 220 6.36 -7.59 -14.29
#